data_c81c153ef3e973164412e26dd3867ba0
#
_entry.id   c81c153ef3e973164412e26dd3867ba0
#
_cell.length_a   1.000
_cell.length_b   1.000
_cell.length_c   1.000
_cell.angle_alpha   90.00
_cell.angle_beta   90.00
_cell.angle_gamma   90.00
#
_symmetry.space_group_name_H-M   'P 1'
#
loop_
_entity.id
_entity.type
_entity.pdbx_description
1 polymer ?
#
loop_
_entity_poly.entity_id
_entity_poly.type
_entity_poly.pdbx_seq_one_letter_code
_entity_poly.pdbx_strand_id
1 'polypeptide(L)'
;MSEVWRLQTKTEVSEKNKLGNEVAKYCKDNKVIALGWTLKEDIYNSFKNKKEIDNKARNIKEFSDYEKIIREYNFFEGKKGKNNVRRLSCDLIKNKEKERNENLIWLKLDGEYYLAKINKNSEYIYNQDSYVLNNLGASNQLTNVEWHKIGDESVIPGCISTSFIRGQALQRIKKNAALKISQILYNKYIEMNYLSTEIENSSENFYGLLSPKDCEDLLYFFFYHKFKYIAIPSTNKTNTQTYEFVMLSPKNRKKKIYIQVKNGDSEIVDLYLEDYQKLDGKVYLLTIDGKIYENKEKKEKKEALKIEFKNNSFMKKIDSTNTNKKIYAVNPEALYEFAKRAYKDETILMPQSILQWFEYLK
;
A
#
# COMPACT_ATOMS: atom_id res chain seq x y z
N MET A 1 9.82 16.12 9.07
CA MET A 1 9.74 15.53 7.71
C MET A 1 8.28 15.32 7.39
N SER A 2 7.88 15.62 6.16
CA SER A 2 6.55 15.33 5.64
C SER A 2 6.35 13.81 5.54
N GLU A 3 5.12 13.36 5.69
CA GLU A 3 4.75 11.95 5.62
C GLU A 3 3.52 11.80 4.71
N VAL A 4 3.37 10.63 4.12
CA VAL A 4 2.17 10.28 3.38
C VAL A 4 1.39 9.20 4.11
N TRP A 5 0.08 9.41 4.20
CA TRP A 5 -0.86 8.57 4.92
C TRP A 5 -1.97 8.09 4.00
N ARG A 6 -2.70 7.10 4.44
CA ARG A 6 -3.97 6.71 3.84
C ARG A 6 -5.06 6.58 4.88
N LEU A 7 -6.26 6.98 4.51
CA LEU A 7 -7.49 6.79 5.24
C LEU A 7 -8.30 5.66 4.60
N GLN A 8 -8.57 4.60 5.35
CA GLN A 8 -9.45 3.52 4.95
C GLN A 8 -10.70 3.54 5.84
N THR A 9 -11.83 3.88 5.26
CA THR A 9 -13.09 4.10 5.95
C THR A 9 -13.90 2.81 6.16
N LYS A 10 -13.23 1.67 6.37
CA LYS A 10 -13.90 0.41 6.70
C LYS A 10 -14.54 0.49 8.08
N THR A 11 -15.80 0.08 8.17
CA THR A 11 -16.52 -0.03 9.44
C THR A 11 -16.59 -1.47 9.94
N GLU A 12 -16.84 -1.65 11.24
CA GLU A 12 -16.96 -2.98 11.87
C GLU A 12 -18.30 -3.68 11.59
N VAL A 13 -19.25 -3.03 10.92
CA VAL A 13 -20.60 -3.53 10.67
C VAL A 13 -20.64 -4.43 9.43
N SER A 14 -21.51 -5.42 9.40
CA SER A 14 -21.60 -6.48 8.37
C SER A 14 -22.01 -6.02 6.97
N GLU A 15 -22.61 -4.84 6.80
CA GLU A 15 -22.82 -4.17 5.51
C GLU A 15 -21.65 -3.27 5.11
N LYS A 16 -20.47 -3.78 5.28
CA LYS A 16 -19.18 -3.10 5.45
C LYS A 16 -18.75 -2.17 4.32
N ASN A 17 -19.08 -2.51 3.08
CA ASN A 17 -18.59 -1.70 1.96
C ASN A 17 -19.44 -0.44 1.75
N LYS A 18 -20.76 -0.53 1.94
CA LYS A 18 -21.66 0.59 1.74
C LYS A 18 -21.42 1.71 2.76
N LEU A 19 -21.36 1.37 4.05
CA LEU A 19 -21.11 2.35 5.11
C LEU A 19 -19.69 2.95 5.02
N GLY A 20 -18.70 2.18 4.59
CA GLY A 20 -17.35 2.68 4.33
C GLY A 20 -17.32 3.76 3.25
N ASN A 21 -18.07 3.59 2.18
CA ASN A 21 -18.24 4.59 1.13
C ASN A 21 -19.03 5.82 1.62
N GLU A 22 -20.03 5.64 2.47
CA GLU A 22 -20.77 6.75 3.08
C GLU A 22 -19.86 7.62 3.95
N VAL A 23 -18.98 7.01 4.77
CA VAL A 23 -17.99 7.75 5.57
C VAL A 23 -16.96 8.43 4.67
N ALA A 24 -16.47 7.77 3.61
CA ALA A 24 -15.55 8.39 2.66
C ALA A 24 -16.19 9.58 1.94
N LYS A 25 -17.44 9.44 1.51
CA LYS A 25 -18.22 10.52 0.91
C LYS A 25 -18.40 11.68 1.89
N TYR A 26 -18.76 11.37 3.15
CA TYR A 26 -18.87 12.37 4.20
C TYR A 26 -17.55 13.11 4.41
N CYS A 27 -16.43 12.41 4.47
CA CYS A 27 -15.10 13.03 4.60
C CYS A 27 -14.83 14.04 3.48
N LYS A 28 -15.11 13.63 2.23
CA LYS A 28 -14.90 14.49 1.05
C LYS A 28 -15.82 15.71 1.07
N ASP A 29 -17.13 15.50 1.27
CA ASP A 29 -18.15 16.54 1.13
C ASP A 29 -18.06 17.57 2.27
N ASN A 30 -17.61 17.16 3.47
CA ASN A 30 -17.47 18.03 4.64
C ASN A 30 -16.03 18.52 4.88
N LYS A 31 -15.07 18.20 3.98
CA LYS A 31 -13.66 18.59 4.08
C LYS A 31 -13.02 18.16 5.41
N VAL A 32 -13.23 16.89 5.80
CA VAL A 32 -12.72 16.31 7.03
C VAL A 32 -12.04 14.97 6.79
N ILE A 33 -11.21 14.53 7.76
CA ILE A 33 -10.88 13.14 7.97
C ILE A 33 -11.73 12.65 9.13
N ALA A 34 -12.51 11.59 8.96
CA ALA A 34 -13.36 11.06 10.01
C ALA A 34 -13.01 9.60 10.32
N LEU A 35 -12.94 9.29 11.62
CA LEU A 35 -12.66 7.97 12.15
C LEU A 35 -13.75 7.50 13.10
N GLY A 36 -13.87 6.19 13.20
CA GLY A 36 -14.74 5.50 14.15
C GLY A 36 -14.31 5.64 15.61
N TRP A 37 -14.58 4.59 16.39
CA TRP A 37 -14.42 4.57 17.85
C TRP A 37 -15.20 5.68 18.54
N THR A 38 -16.40 5.89 18.03
CA THR A 38 -17.37 6.87 18.54
C THR A 38 -17.98 6.34 19.84
N LEU A 39 -18.07 7.19 20.86
CA LEU A 39 -18.71 6.87 22.13
C LEU A 39 -20.24 6.93 21.95
N LYS A 40 -20.81 5.89 21.37
CA LYS A 40 -22.27 5.72 21.20
C LYS A 40 -22.88 5.25 22.52
N GLU A 41 -24.16 5.57 22.70
CA GLU A 41 -24.91 5.18 23.91
C GLU A 41 -24.90 3.67 24.17
N ASP A 42 -24.94 2.84 23.12
CA ASP A 42 -24.89 1.38 23.22
C ASP A 42 -23.60 0.85 23.84
N ILE A 43 -22.48 1.59 23.74
CA ILE A 43 -21.19 1.20 24.34
C ILE A 43 -21.23 1.26 25.86
N TYR A 44 -21.95 2.23 26.44
CA TYR A 44 -22.00 2.46 27.89
C TYR A 44 -23.36 2.28 28.54
N ASN A 45 -24.34 1.76 27.80
CA ASN A 45 -25.71 1.51 28.30
C ASN A 45 -25.75 0.59 29.56
N SER A 46 -24.84 -0.36 29.63
CA SER A 46 -24.75 -1.30 30.76
C SER A 46 -24.01 -0.75 32.00
N PHE A 47 -23.42 0.44 31.89
CA PHE A 47 -22.67 1.03 33.00
C PHE A 47 -23.61 1.69 34.02
N LYS A 48 -23.34 1.49 35.34
CA LYS A 48 -24.12 2.09 36.42
C LYS A 48 -24.14 3.62 36.37
N ASN A 49 -23.06 4.24 35.90
CA ASN A 49 -22.88 5.68 35.78
C ASN A 49 -23.10 6.21 34.36
N LYS A 50 -24.00 5.57 33.58
CA LYS A 50 -24.34 5.94 32.20
C LYS A 50 -24.54 7.43 32.00
N LYS A 51 -25.31 8.09 32.88
CA LYS A 51 -25.63 9.54 32.78
C LYS A 51 -24.38 10.41 32.90
N GLU A 52 -23.42 10.01 33.72
CA GLU A 52 -22.15 10.73 33.89
C GLU A 52 -21.29 10.56 32.62
N ILE A 53 -21.22 9.35 32.06
CA ILE A 53 -20.49 9.05 30.82
C ILE A 53 -21.06 9.84 29.67
N ASP A 54 -22.39 9.84 29.51
CA ASP A 54 -23.08 10.60 28.46
C ASP A 54 -22.77 12.11 28.57
N ASN A 55 -22.84 12.65 29.77
CA ASN A 55 -22.49 14.06 30.01
C ASN A 55 -21.01 14.36 29.65
N LYS A 56 -20.08 13.48 30.06
CA LYS A 56 -18.66 13.62 29.68
C LYS A 56 -18.48 13.53 28.16
N ALA A 57 -19.15 12.56 27.49
CA ALA A 57 -19.05 12.37 26.04
C ALA A 57 -19.56 13.60 25.25
N ARG A 58 -20.66 14.21 25.71
CA ARG A 58 -21.22 15.44 25.12
C ARG A 58 -20.32 16.68 25.29
N ASN A 59 -19.41 16.66 26.26
CA ASN A 59 -18.52 17.77 26.55
C ASN A 59 -17.10 17.59 26.01
N ILE A 60 -16.85 16.60 25.15
CA ILE A 60 -15.56 16.43 24.50
C ILE A 60 -15.30 17.61 23.55
N LYS A 61 -14.23 18.35 23.81
CA LYS A 61 -13.79 19.49 22.98
C LYS A 61 -12.48 19.15 22.25
N GLU A 62 -11.60 18.42 22.90
CA GLU A 62 -10.29 18.07 22.36
C GLU A 62 -9.98 16.59 22.56
N PHE A 63 -8.90 16.12 21.94
CA PHE A 63 -8.51 14.71 22.03
C PHE A 63 -8.19 14.26 23.47
N SER A 64 -7.66 15.12 24.31
CA SER A 64 -7.36 14.82 25.71
C SER A 64 -8.61 14.45 26.50
N ASP A 65 -9.75 15.14 26.24
CA ASP A 65 -11.03 14.82 26.87
C ASP A 65 -11.50 13.43 26.45
N TYR A 66 -11.48 13.16 25.14
CA TYR A 66 -11.81 11.84 24.61
C TYR A 66 -10.90 10.75 25.18
N GLU A 67 -9.58 10.96 25.20
CA GLU A 67 -8.63 9.99 25.72
C GLU A 67 -8.86 9.71 27.21
N LYS A 68 -9.18 10.73 28.01
CA LYS A 68 -9.50 10.58 29.42
C LYS A 68 -10.69 9.66 29.64
N ILE A 69 -11.78 9.87 28.90
CA ILE A 69 -12.99 9.05 29.02
C ILE A 69 -12.71 7.59 28.64
N ILE A 70 -12.07 7.35 27.51
CA ILE A 70 -11.79 5.97 27.09
C ILE A 70 -10.84 5.23 28.03
N ARG A 71 -9.95 5.93 28.72
CA ARG A 71 -9.07 5.35 29.74
C ARG A 71 -9.82 5.08 31.05
N GLU A 72 -10.59 6.06 31.54
CA GLU A 72 -11.33 5.98 32.79
C GLU A 72 -12.33 4.82 32.82
N TYR A 73 -13.03 4.62 31.70
CA TYR A 73 -14.05 3.55 31.57
C TYR A 73 -13.58 2.33 30.80
N ASN A 74 -12.31 2.28 30.45
CA ASN A 74 -11.69 1.16 29.72
C ASN A 74 -12.37 0.81 28.39
N PHE A 75 -12.89 1.84 27.70
CA PHE A 75 -13.51 1.64 26.38
C PHE A 75 -12.46 1.25 25.34
N PHE A 76 -12.86 0.36 24.44
CA PHE A 76 -12.03 -0.11 23.33
C PHE A 76 -10.72 -0.80 23.77
N GLU A 77 -10.66 -1.37 24.99
CA GLU A 77 -9.51 -2.14 25.46
C GLU A 77 -9.18 -3.28 24.49
N GLY A 78 -7.87 -3.51 24.24
CA GLY A 78 -7.40 -4.51 23.28
C GLY A 78 -7.69 -4.19 21.82
N LYS A 79 -8.47 -3.15 21.50
CA LYS A 79 -8.75 -2.73 20.13
C LYS A 79 -7.70 -1.75 19.61
N LYS A 80 -7.29 -1.91 18.34
CA LYS A 80 -6.34 -1.02 17.67
C LYS A 80 -6.85 0.42 17.46
N GLY A 81 -8.12 0.68 17.85
CA GLY A 81 -8.83 1.93 17.64
C GLY A 81 -8.19 3.14 18.27
N LYS A 82 -7.81 3.04 19.53
CA LYS A 82 -7.15 4.11 20.29
C LYS A 82 -5.94 4.69 19.55
N ASN A 83 -5.13 3.81 18.95
CA ASN A 83 -3.94 4.23 18.21
C ASN A 83 -4.29 5.01 16.92
N ASN A 84 -5.41 4.69 16.27
CA ASN A 84 -5.84 5.40 15.06
C ASN A 84 -6.35 6.81 15.39
N VAL A 85 -7.14 6.96 16.45
CA VAL A 85 -7.61 8.30 16.90
C VAL A 85 -6.44 9.16 17.37
N ARG A 86 -5.48 8.58 18.10
CA ARG A 86 -4.24 9.29 18.45
C ARG A 86 -3.44 9.73 17.22
N ARG A 87 -3.33 8.87 16.20
CA ARG A 87 -2.67 9.27 14.95
C ARG A 87 -3.37 10.43 14.27
N LEU A 88 -4.70 10.44 14.28
CA LEU A 88 -5.48 11.55 13.73
C LEU A 88 -5.17 12.85 14.45
N SER A 89 -5.24 12.83 15.78
CA SER A 89 -5.17 14.04 16.62
C SER A 89 -3.75 14.52 16.91
N CYS A 90 -2.74 13.64 16.79
CA CYS A 90 -1.37 13.96 17.17
C CYS A 90 -0.38 13.79 15.99
N ASP A 91 -0.37 12.61 15.35
CA ASP A 91 0.68 12.31 14.38
C ASP A 91 0.46 13.03 13.05
N LEU A 92 -0.79 13.08 12.54
CA LEU A 92 -1.13 13.78 11.29
C LEU A 92 -0.89 15.29 11.36
N ILE A 93 -1.22 15.90 12.50
CA ILE A 93 -1.05 17.35 12.70
C ILE A 93 0.33 17.73 13.21
N LYS A 94 1.17 16.75 13.51
CA LYS A 94 2.55 16.98 13.96
C LYS A 94 3.31 17.77 12.90
N ASN A 95 3.93 18.88 13.35
CA ASN A 95 4.66 19.82 12.49
C ASN A 95 3.79 20.66 11.55
N LYS A 96 2.47 20.74 11.73
CA LYS A 96 1.58 21.58 10.92
C LYS A 96 2.00 23.06 10.89
N GLU A 97 2.69 23.53 11.94
CA GLU A 97 3.22 24.90 12.05
C GLU A 97 4.52 25.12 11.23
N LYS A 98 5.15 24.07 10.72
CA LYS A 98 6.40 24.19 9.97
C LYS A 98 6.09 24.30 8.48
N GLU A 99 6.37 25.48 7.91
CA GLU A 99 6.23 25.79 6.49
C GLU A 99 6.86 24.77 5.61
N ARG A 100 6.65 23.74 5.22
CA ARG A 100 7.21 22.69 4.33
C ARG A 100 7.18 21.27 4.92
N ASN A 101 6.57 21.07 6.09
CA ASN A 101 6.44 19.73 6.67
C ASN A 101 4.98 19.26 6.74
N GLU A 102 4.25 19.42 5.66
CA GLU A 102 2.85 19.09 5.60
C GLU A 102 2.65 17.63 5.20
N ASN A 103 1.85 16.96 5.99
CA ASN A 103 1.49 15.58 5.70
C ASN A 103 0.45 15.52 4.59
N LEU A 104 0.59 14.54 3.72
CA LEU A 104 -0.38 14.21 2.68
C LEU A 104 -1.17 12.97 3.07
N ILE A 105 -2.45 12.95 2.69
CA ILE A 105 -3.31 11.81 2.98
C ILE A 105 -4.16 11.43 1.78
N TRP A 106 -4.22 10.14 1.53
CA TRP A 106 -5.03 9.52 0.49
C TRP A 106 -6.34 8.97 1.04
N LEU A 107 -7.41 9.11 0.26
CA LEU A 107 -8.73 8.53 0.48
C LEU A 107 -9.17 7.79 -0.79
N LYS A 108 -9.84 6.63 -0.65
CA LYS A 108 -10.48 5.91 -1.75
C LYS A 108 -11.99 5.94 -1.57
N LEU A 109 -12.72 6.34 -2.62
CA LEU A 109 -14.18 6.39 -2.67
C LEU A 109 -14.64 5.93 -4.05
N ASP A 110 -15.47 4.89 -4.11
CA ASP A 110 -16.09 4.37 -5.35
C ASP A 110 -15.09 4.09 -6.50
N GLY A 111 -13.92 3.54 -6.17
CA GLY A 111 -12.87 3.26 -7.14
C GLY A 111 -11.96 4.44 -7.47
N GLU A 112 -12.33 5.64 -7.08
CA GLU A 112 -11.57 6.86 -7.28
C GLU A 112 -10.69 7.19 -6.07
N TYR A 113 -9.56 7.81 -6.31
CA TYR A 113 -8.61 8.21 -5.29
C TYR A 113 -8.54 9.73 -5.16
N TYR A 114 -8.51 10.16 -3.93
CA TYR A 114 -8.43 11.56 -3.54
C TYR A 114 -7.20 11.79 -2.70
N LEU A 115 -6.58 12.95 -2.85
CA LEU A 115 -5.40 13.37 -2.12
C LEU A 115 -5.68 14.71 -1.45
N ALA A 116 -5.30 14.82 -0.18
CA ALA A 116 -5.40 16.05 0.58
C ALA A 116 -4.11 16.35 1.33
N LYS A 117 -3.92 17.62 1.65
CA LYS A 117 -2.84 18.12 2.47
C LYS A 117 -3.37 18.51 3.85
N ILE A 118 -2.65 18.11 4.90
CA ILE A 118 -2.92 18.57 6.26
C ILE A 118 -2.21 19.92 6.43
N ASN A 119 -2.96 20.93 6.77
CA ASN A 119 -2.46 22.29 6.91
C ASN A 119 -2.56 22.80 8.36
N LYS A 120 -2.04 24.01 8.61
CA LYS A 120 -2.04 24.65 9.94
C LYS A 120 -3.43 24.85 10.56
N ASN A 121 -4.45 24.98 9.70
CA ASN A 121 -5.84 25.19 10.14
C ASN A 121 -6.58 23.86 10.39
N SER A 122 -5.93 22.70 10.18
CA SER A 122 -6.53 21.41 10.47
C SER A 122 -6.55 21.19 11.98
N GLU A 123 -7.74 20.95 12.54
CA GLU A 123 -7.95 20.82 13.98
C GLU A 123 -8.77 19.56 14.30
N TYR A 124 -8.43 18.92 15.41
CA TYR A 124 -9.22 17.81 15.93
C TYR A 124 -10.51 18.33 16.53
N ILE A 125 -11.61 17.67 16.19
CA ILE A 125 -12.92 17.83 16.83
C ILE A 125 -13.54 16.47 17.13
N TYR A 126 -14.39 16.41 18.14
CA TYR A 126 -15.30 15.31 18.38
C TYR A 126 -16.70 15.75 17.95
N ASN A 127 -17.14 15.27 16.79
CA ASN A 127 -18.40 15.71 16.19
C ASN A 127 -19.60 15.07 16.92
N GLN A 128 -20.48 15.90 17.46
CA GLN A 128 -21.67 15.53 18.24
C GLN A 128 -22.94 15.45 17.39
N ASP A 129 -22.85 15.70 16.09
CA ASP A 129 -24.01 15.58 15.20
C ASP A 129 -24.61 14.17 15.28
N SER A 130 -25.94 14.10 15.44
CA SER A 130 -26.66 12.85 15.68
C SER A 130 -26.48 11.85 14.53
N TYR A 131 -26.44 12.31 13.29
CA TYR A 131 -26.22 11.44 12.13
C TYR A 131 -24.78 10.90 12.11
N VAL A 132 -23.80 11.76 12.37
CA VAL A 132 -22.38 11.38 12.43
C VAL A 132 -22.13 10.38 13.53
N LEU A 133 -22.70 10.64 14.71
CA LEU A 133 -22.53 9.83 15.90
C LEU A 133 -23.20 8.46 15.77
N ASN A 134 -24.48 8.43 15.39
CA ASN A 134 -25.28 7.21 15.45
C ASN A 134 -25.27 6.40 14.13
N ASN A 135 -25.29 7.07 12.98
CA ASN A 135 -25.36 6.40 11.68
C ASN A 135 -23.99 6.13 11.09
N LEU A 136 -23.12 7.13 11.01
CA LEU A 136 -21.77 6.96 10.48
C LEU A 136 -20.80 6.36 11.50
N GLY A 137 -20.98 6.67 12.79
CA GLY A 137 -20.03 6.27 13.83
C GLY A 137 -18.63 6.85 13.61
N ALA A 138 -18.56 8.12 13.18
CA ALA A 138 -17.35 8.78 12.69
C ALA A 138 -17.10 10.14 13.39
N SER A 139 -17.29 10.19 14.70
CA SER A 139 -17.22 11.44 15.50
C SER A 139 -15.80 11.99 15.69
N ASN A 140 -14.78 11.14 15.65
CA ASN A 140 -13.38 11.60 15.76
C ASN A 140 -12.95 12.18 14.41
N GLN A 141 -12.80 13.51 14.32
CA GLN A 141 -12.55 14.18 13.05
C GLN A 141 -11.36 15.14 13.10
N LEU A 142 -10.75 15.34 11.94
CA LEU A 142 -9.81 16.42 11.67
C LEU A 142 -10.43 17.30 10.59
N THR A 143 -10.58 18.59 10.88
CA THR A 143 -11.24 19.58 10.02
C THR A 143 -10.29 20.21 9.01
N ASN A 144 -10.84 21.02 8.08
CA ASN A 144 -10.09 21.80 7.10
C ASN A 144 -9.15 20.96 6.23
N VAL A 145 -9.68 19.83 5.74
CA VAL A 145 -8.99 18.89 4.85
C VAL A 145 -9.63 18.91 3.48
N GLU A 146 -9.01 19.59 2.53
CA GLU A 146 -9.51 19.73 1.17
C GLU A 146 -9.06 18.56 0.29
N TRP A 147 -10.03 17.81 -0.22
CA TRP A 147 -9.83 16.60 -1.02
C TRP A 147 -9.81 16.91 -2.51
N HIS A 148 -8.70 16.60 -3.18
CA HIS A 148 -8.54 16.74 -4.62
C HIS A 148 -8.64 15.37 -5.28
N LYS A 149 -9.52 15.23 -6.28
CA LYS A 149 -9.66 14.00 -7.06
C LYS A 149 -8.41 13.83 -7.93
N ILE A 150 -7.72 12.69 -7.80
CA ILE A 150 -6.54 12.35 -8.59
C ILE A 150 -6.92 11.48 -9.79
N GLY A 151 -7.74 10.47 -9.59
CA GLY A 151 -8.21 9.56 -10.63
C GLY A 151 -8.49 8.17 -10.09
N ASP A 152 -8.63 7.22 -10.99
CA ASP A 152 -8.84 5.81 -10.67
C ASP A 152 -7.50 5.05 -10.48
N GLU A 153 -7.58 3.75 -10.29
CA GLU A 153 -6.42 2.90 -10.02
C GLU A 153 -5.38 2.88 -11.16
N SER A 154 -5.75 3.24 -12.38
CA SER A 154 -4.85 3.23 -13.54
C SER A 154 -3.77 4.33 -13.49
N VAL A 155 -4.06 5.44 -12.79
CA VAL A 155 -3.15 6.58 -12.64
C VAL A 155 -2.55 6.70 -11.24
N ILE A 156 -2.85 5.75 -10.35
CA ILE A 156 -2.37 5.77 -8.96
C ILE A 156 -1.17 4.82 -8.80
N PRO A 157 -0.08 5.29 -8.18
CA PRO A 157 1.08 4.43 -7.92
C PRO A 157 0.69 3.16 -7.16
N GLY A 158 1.26 2.03 -7.56
CA GLY A 158 0.96 0.74 -6.95
C GLY A 158 1.23 0.68 -5.45
N CYS A 159 2.24 1.41 -4.96
CA CYS A 159 2.51 1.55 -3.52
C CYS A 159 1.36 2.25 -2.76
N ILE A 160 0.60 3.12 -3.42
CA ILE A 160 -0.59 3.77 -2.84
C ILE A 160 -1.78 2.81 -2.92
N SER A 161 -2.12 2.31 -4.12
CA SER A 161 -3.30 1.47 -4.32
C SER A 161 -3.26 0.20 -3.46
N THR A 162 -2.13 -0.48 -3.39
CA THR A 162 -1.94 -1.68 -2.55
C THR A 162 -2.05 -1.41 -1.05
N SER A 163 -1.74 -0.18 -0.61
CA SER A 163 -1.88 0.19 0.79
C SER A 163 -3.33 0.11 1.29
N PHE A 164 -4.32 0.21 0.38
CA PHE A 164 -5.75 0.11 0.69
C PHE A 164 -6.28 -1.32 0.80
N ILE A 165 -5.50 -2.34 0.41
CA ILE A 165 -5.96 -3.74 0.45
C ILE A 165 -6.07 -4.24 1.89
N ARG A 166 -5.10 -3.91 2.74
CA ARG A 166 -5.02 -4.38 4.13
C ARG A 166 -4.51 -3.29 5.06
N GLY A 167 -4.80 -3.43 6.36
CA GLY A 167 -4.21 -2.60 7.39
C GLY A 167 -5.23 -1.84 8.24
N GLN A 168 -4.76 -0.83 8.97
CA GLN A 168 -5.53 -0.03 9.92
C GLN A 168 -6.31 1.06 9.19
N ALA A 169 -7.31 1.66 9.85
CA ALA A 169 -8.11 2.73 9.27
C ALA A 169 -7.25 3.94 8.86
N LEU A 170 -6.32 4.34 9.72
CA LEU A 170 -5.35 5.39 9.43
C LEU A 170 -3.94 4.80 9.50
N GLN A 171 -3.21 4.87 8.38
CA GLN A 171 -1.90 4.25 8.29
C GLN A 171 -0.93 5.10 7.46
N ARG A 172 0.31 5.21 7.94
CA ARG A 172 1.41 5.81 7.19
C ARG A 172 1.89 4.85 6.09
N ILE A 173 2.15 5.40 4.90
CA ILE A 173 2.78 4.70 3.79
C ILE A 173 4.29 5.00 3.88
N LYS A 174 5.09 3.98 4.09
CA LYS A 174 6.51 4.16 4.46
C LYS A 174 7.46 4.30 3.26
N LYS A 175 7.03 3.93 2.04
CA LYS A 175 7.88 3.99 0.85
C LYS A 175 8.23 5.45 0.49
N ASN A 176 9.51 5.74 0.29
CA ASN A 176 9.98 7.08 -0.06
C ASN A 176 9.39 7.57 -1.40
N ALA A 177 9.31 6.67 -2.40
CA ALA A 177 8.66 6.96 -3.68
C ALA A 177 7.18 7.39 -3.50
N ALA A 178 6.46 6.81 -2.53
CA ALA A 178 5.07 7.17 -2.25
C ALA A 178 4.93 8.64 -1.79
N LEU A 179 5.82 9.12 -0.95
CA LEU A 179 5.81 10.52 -0.52
C LEU A 179 6.10 11.45 -1.70
N LYS A 180 7.18 11.20 -2.42
CA LYS A 180 7.61 12.06 -3.53
C LYS A 180 6.55 12.14 -4.63
N ILE A 181 6.01 11.00 -5.07
CA ILE A 181 4.97 11.00 -6.11
C ILE A 181 3.67 11.66 -5.62
N SER A 182 3.29 11.48 -4.35
CA SER A 182 2.13 12.17 -3.79
C SER A 182 2.31 13.69 -3.81
N GLN A 183 3.50 14.18 -3.54
CA GLN A 183 3.84 15.61 -3.62
C GLN A 183 3.75 16.13 -5.07
N ILE A 184 4.27 15.38 -6.03
CA ILE A 184 4.20 15.74 -7.45
C ILE A 184 2.74 15.77 -7.92
N LEU A 185 1.96 14.74 -7.60
CA LEU A 185 0.54 14.67 -7.96
C LEU A 185 -0.26 15.79 -7.30
N TYR A 186 0.00 16.08 -6.02
CA TYR A 186 -0.65 17.19 -5.34
C TYR A 186 -0.37 18.52 -6.04
N ASN A 187 0.90 18.83 -6.35
CA ASN A 187 1.29 20.04 -7.08
C ASN A 187 0.59 20.16 -8.45
N LYS A 188 0.53 19.06 -9.19
CA LYS A 188 -0.12 19.01 -10.51
C LYS A 188 -1.61 19.39 -10.43
N TYR A 189 -2.30 18.97 -9.38
CA TYR A 189 -3.74 19.19 -9.24
C TYR A 189 -4.11 20.55 -8.65
N ILE A 190 -3.24 21.16 -7.84
CA ILE A 190 -3.47 22.51 -7.33
C ILE A 190 -2.87 23.60 -8.24
N GLU A 191 -2.26 23.21 -9.40
CA GLU A 191 -1.59 24.09 -10.35
C GLU A 191 -0.53 25.01 -9.71
N MET A 192 0.11 24.54 -8.63
CA MET A 192 1.12 25.28 -7.87
C MET A 192 2.35 24.42 -7.63
N ASN A 193 3.53 25.00 -7.79
CA ASN A 193 4.81 24.37 -7.41
C ASN A 193 5.07 24.52 -5.90
N TYR A 194 4.18 23.99 -5.09
CA TYR A 194 4.24 24.13 -3.65
C TYR A 194 5.37 23.30 -3.00
N LEU A 195 5.60 22.10 -3.55
CA LEU A 195 6.62 21.18 -3.07
C LEU A 195 7.59 20.88 -4.22
N SER A 196 8.83 21.37 -4.11
CA SER A 196 9.88 20.99 -5.07
C SER A 196 10.34 19.58 -4.75
N THR A 197 10.00 18.62 -5.60
CA THR A 197 10.36 17.22 -5.40
C THR A 197 10.65 16.58 -6.74
N GLU A 198 11.77 15.90 -6.83
CA GLU A 198 12.15 15.04 -7.95
C GLU A 198 12.31 13.62 -7.49
N ILE A 199 11.96 12.66 -8.32
CA ILE A 199 12.18 11.24 -8.09
C ILE A 199 13.37 10.83 -8.94
N GLU A 200 14.45 10.43 -8.29
CA GLU A 200 15.63 9.92 -8.98
C GLU A 200 15.29 8.71 -9.86
N ASN A 201 15.83 8.70 -11.07
CA ASN A 201 15.65 7.62 -12.04
C ASN A 201 16.51 6.41 -11.65
N SER A 202 15.99 5.61 -10.73
CA SER A 202 16.61 4.40 -10.21
C SER A 202 15.63 3.24 -10.20
N SER A 203 16.15 2.02 -10.22
CA SER A 203 15.32 0.81 -10.12
C SER A 203 14.53 0.76 -8.81
N GLU A 204 15.10 1.18 -7.69
CA GLU A 204 14.43 1.24 -6.40
C GLU A 204 13.19 2.13 -6.45
N ASN A 205 13.33 3.35 -6.99
CA ASN A 205 12.19 4.27 -7.11
C ASN A 205 11.15 3.75 -8.11
N PHE A 206 11.58 3.19 -9.23
CA PHE A 206 10.69 2.58 -10.22
C PHE A 206 9.83 1.47 -9.60
N TYR A 207 10.46 0.48 -8.95
CA TYR A 207 9.72 -0.58 -8.27
C TYR A 207 8.87 -0.08 -7.10
N GLY A 208 9.29 1.00 -6.47
CA GLY A 208 8.50 1.69 -5.44
C GLY A 208 7.18 2.26 -5.96
N LEU A 209 7.06 2.54 -7.26
CA LEU A 209 5.84 3.03 -7.90
C LEU A 209 4.94 1.90 -8.42
N LEU A 210 5.51 0.72 -8.71
CA LEU A 210 4.77 -0.42 -9.23
C LEU A 210 3.95 -1.15 -8.16
N SER A 211 2.81 -1.69 -8.55
CA SER A 211 2.10 -2.69 -7.77
C SER A 211 2.78 -4.07 -7.88
N PRO A 212 2.51 -5.01 -6.97
CA PRO A 212 2.95 -6.39 -7.15
C PRO A 212 2.48 -6.98 -8.50
N LYS A 213 1.29 -6.59 -8.95
CA LYS A 213 0.73 -7.04 -10.22
C LYS A 213 1.48 -6.47 -11.42
N ASP A 214 1.85 -5.18 -11.38
CA ASP A 214 2.69 -4.59 -12.43
C ASP A 214 4.05 -5.29 -12.52
N CYS A 215 4.63 -5.73 -11.39
CA CYS A 215 5.88 -6.49 -11.40
C CYS A 215 5.72 -7.88 -12.03
N GLU A 216 4.57 -8.54 -11.84
CA GLU A 216 4.23 -9.79 -12.53
C GLU A 216 4.12 -9.56 -14.03
N ASP A 217 3.40 -8.52 -14.45
CA ASP A 217 3.21 -8.18 -15.86
C ASP A 217 4.54 -7.76 -16.51
N LEU A 218 5.38 -6.97 -15.82
CA LEU A 218 6.72 -6.63 -16.29
C LEU A 218 7.56 -7.88 -16.58
N LEU A 219 7.56 -8.84 -15.65
CA LEU A 219 8.31 -10.09 -15.81
C LEU A 219 7.71 -10.94 -16.93
N TYR A 220 6.38 -10.98 -17.09
CA TYR A 220 5.70 -11.65 -18.19
C TYR A 220 6.14 -11.08 -19.53
N PHE A 221 6.06 -9.77 -19.74
CA PHE A 221 6.43 -9.14 -21.00
C PHE A 221 7.92 -9.29 -21.31
N PHE A 222 8.79 -9.25 -20.29
CA PHE A 222 10.19 -9.55 -20.45
C PHE A 222 10.41 -10.97 -21.01
N PHE A 223 9.80 -11.99 -20.42
CA PHE A 223 9.92 -13.37 -20.89
C PHE A 223 9.31 -13.58 -22.26
N TYR A 224 8.21 -12.90 -22.56
CA TYR A 224 7.61 -12.92 -23.90
C TYR A 224 8.59 -12.34 -24.94
N HIS A 225 9.14 -11.17 -24.70
CA HIS A 225 10.06 -10.54 -25.63
C HIS A 225 11.36 -11.33 -25.82
N LYS A 226 11.95 -11.77 -24.72
CA LYS A 226 13.27 -12.43 -24.73
C LYS A 226 13.22 -13.87 -25.21
N PHE A 227 12.19 -14.62 -24.84
CA PHE A 227 12.13 -16.08 -25.05
C PHE A 227 10.88 -16.54 -25.77
N LYS A 228 9.95 -15.65 -26.09
CA LYS A 228 8.64 -15.97 -26.67
C LYS A 228 7.82 -16.89 -25.77
N TYR A 229 8.01 -16.83 -24.45
CA TYR A 229 7.19 -17.60 -23.52
C TYR A 229 5.81 -16.98 -23.41
N ILE A 230 4.79 -17.81 -23.26
CA ILE A 230 3.39 -17.39 -23.18
C ILE A 230 2.80 -17.88 -21.87
N ALA A 231 2.19 -16.99 -21.09
CA ALA A 231 1.51 -17.34 -19.86
C ALA A 231 0.24 -18.15 -20.15
N ILE A 232 -0.08 -19.07 -19.24
CA ILE A 232 -1.35 -19.78 -19.22
C ILE A 232 -2.30 -18.98 -18.32
N PRO A 233 -3.28 -18.22 -18.85
CA PRO A 233 -4.10 -17.31 -18.06
C PRO A 233 -4.83 -17.97 -16.89
N SER A 234 -5.28 -19.22 -17.06
CA SER A 234 -5.98 -19.99 -16.02
C SER A 234 -5.11 -20.34 -14.81
N THR A 235 -3.80 -20.16 -14.89
CA THR A 235 -2.87 -20.41 -13.78
C THR A 235 -2.59 -19.17 -12.92
N ASN A 236 -2.97 -17.99 -13.38
CA ASN A 236 -2.87 -16.76 -12.63
C ASN A 236 -4.05 -16.68 -11.62
N LYS A 237 -3.89 -17.37 -10.50
CA LYS A 237 -4.89 -17.41 -9.42
C LYS A 237 -4.37 -16.64 -8.22
N THR A 238 -5.20 -15.79 -7.65
CA THR A 238 -4.89 -14.92 -6.51
C THR A 238 -4.50 -15.65 -5.20
N ASN A 239 -4.65 -16.98 -5.14
CA ASN A 239 -4.45 -17.79 -3.94
C ASN A 239 -3.44 -18.94 -4.12
N THR A 240 -2.64 -18.97 -5.18
CA THR A 240 -1.56 -19.96 -5.27
C THR A 240 -0.39 -19.51 -4.40
N GLN A 241 -0.08 -20.29 -3.37
CA GLN A 241 0.98 -19.95 -2.40
C GLN A 241 2.39 -20.10 -2.97
N THR A 242 2.57 -20.85 -4.03
CA THR A 242 3.89 -21.29 -4.50
C THR A 242 4.37 -20.57 -5.77
N TYR A 243 3.47 -20.10 -6.62
CA TYR A 243 3.81 -19.34 -7.85
C TYR A 243 2.64 -18.45 -8.27
N GLU A 244 2.95 -17.39 -9.00
CA GLU A 244 1.92 -16.45 -9.49
C GLU A 244 1.27 -16.98 -10.77
N PHE A 245 2.07 -17.43 -11.74
CA PHE A 245 1.57 -18.00 -12.98
C PHE A 245 2.55 -18.99 -13.62
N VAL A 246 2.04 -19.76 -14.60
CA VAL A 246 2.82 -20.71 -15.39
C VAL A 246 2.94 -20.22 -16.82
N MET A 247 4.12 -20.37 -17.41
CA MET A 247 4.38 -20.10 -18.83
C MET A 247 4.74 -21.37 -19.58
N LEU A 248 4.50 -21.34 -20.88
CA LEU A 248 4.92 -22.36 -21.82
C LEU A 248 6.02 -21.84 -22.76
N SER A 249 6.97 -22.71 -23.06
CA SER A 249 7.97 -22.46 -24.09
C SER A 249 7.45 -22.91 -25.47
N PRO A 250 7.55 -22.06 -26.50
CA PRO A 250 7.19 -22.50 -27.87
C PRO A 250 8.05 -23.67 -28.37
N LYS A 251 9.28 -23.82 -27.85
CA LYS A 251 10.20 -24.90 -28.21
C LYS A 251 9.85 -26.23 -27.53
N ASN A 252 9.13 -26.23 -26.43
CA ASN A 252 8.77 -27.42 -25.69
C ASN A 252 7.52 -27.24 -24.86
N ARG A 253 6.35 -27.61 -25.39
CA ARG A 253 5.04 -27.46 -24.72
C ARG A 253 4.87 -28.31 -23.47
N LYS A 254 5.68 -29.36 -23.27
CA LYS A 254 5.60 -30.23 -22.09
C LYS A 254 6.34 -29.64 -20.89
N LYS A 255 7.26 -28.69 -21.09
CA LYS A 255 8.03 -28.06 -20.00
C LYS A 255 7.30 -26.85 -19.49
N LYS A 256 6.85 -26.92 -18.24
CA LYS A 256 6.28 -25.82 -17.49
C LYS A 256 7.38 -24.89 -16.99
N ILE A 257 7.06 -23.62 -16.94
CA ILE A 257 7.91 -22.54 -16.44
C ILE A 257 7.09 -21.81 -15.39
N TYR A 258 7.51 -21.93 -14.14
CA TYR A 258 6.83 -21.34 -12.99
C TYR A 258 7.46 -19.99 -12.67
N ILE A 259 6.63 -19.00 -12.46
CA ILE A 259 7.03 -17.63 -12.15
C ILE A 259 6.54 -17.29 -10.76
N GLN A 260 7.44 -16.78 -9.92
CA GLN A 260 7.14 -16.22 -8.63
C GLN A 260 7.70 -14.80 -8.54
N VAL A 261 6.84 -13.86 -8.15
CA VAL A 261 7.19 -12.46 -7.96
C VAL A 261 6.83 -12.03 -6.55
N LYS A 262 7.73 -11.33 -5.89
CA LYS A 262 7.46 -10.68 -4.61
C LYS A 262 7.96 -9.24 -4.66
N ASN A 263 7.02 -8.31 -4.46
CA ASN A 263 7.29 -6.88 -4.31
C ASN A 263 6.50 -6.35 -3.10
N GLY A 264 7.16 -5.71 -2.15
CA GLY A 264 6.51 -5.15 -0.96
C GLY A 264 7.48 -4.90 0.19
N ASP A 265 7.00 -4.27 1.26
CA ASP A 265 7.79 -3.81 2.41
C ASP A 265 7.78 -4.76 3.61
N SER A 266 7.42 -6.03 3.45
CA SER A 266 7.24 -6.92 4.59
C SER A 266 8.15 -8.16 4.50
N GLU A 267 8.33 -8.84 5.63
CA GLU A 267 8.99 -10.15 5.71
C GLU A 267 8.35 -11.23 4.81
N ILE A 268 7.17 -10.92 4.24
CA ILE A 268 6.41 -11.81 3.35
C ILE A 268 7.03 -11.86 1.94
N VAL A 269 7.95 -10.96 1.62
CA VAL A 269 8.62 -10.89 0.30
C VAL A 269 9.84 -11.82 0.17
N ASP A 270 10.24 -12.46 1.26
CA ASP A 270 11.30 -13.47 1.23
C ASP A 270 10.84 -14.75 0.54
N LEU A 271 11.75 -15.41 -0.17
CA LEU A 271 11.51 -16.61 -0.93
C LEU A 271 12.35 -17.78 -0.40
N TYR A 272 11.78 -18.99 -0.39
CA TYR A 272 12.42 -20.19 0.12
C TYR A 272 12.51 -21.24 -0.98
N LEU A 273 13.71 -21.75 -1.27
CA LEU A 273 13.89 -22.74 -2.33
C LEU A 273 13.14 -24.04 -2.06
N GLU A 274 12.95 -24.40 -0.80
CA GLU A 274 12.21 -25.60 -0.38
C GLU A 274 10.76 -25.61 -0.91
N ASP A 275 10.11 -24.44 -1.01
CA ASP A 275 8.72 -24.32 -1.47
C ASP A 275 8.55 -24.76 -2.94
N TYR A 276 9.63 -24.74 -3.73
CA TYR A 276 9.60 -25.03 -5.18
C TYR A 276 10.08 -26.42 -5.55
N GLN A 277 10.50 -27.24 -4.60
CA GLN A 277 11.09 -28.57 -4.84
C GLN A 277 10.13 -29.54 -5.55
N LYS A 278 8.82 -29.42 -5.30
CA LYS A 278 7.79 -30.29 -5.86
C LYS A 278 7.35 -29.91 -7.28
N LEU A 279 7.77 -28.76 -7.81
CA LEU A 279 7.37 -28.29 -9.12
C LEU A 279 8.11 -29.06 -10.24
N ASP A 280 7.41 -29.44 -11.29
CA ASP A 280 7.90 -30.30 -12.40
C ASP A 280 8.56 -29.53 -13.54
N GLY A 281 9.01 -28.29 -13.34
CA GLY A 281 9.56 -27.43 -14.36
C GLY A 281 10.72 -26.54 -13.92
N LYS A 282 11.01 -25.53 -14.73
CA LYS A 282 11.90 -24.43 -14.36
C LYS A 282 11.16 -23.43 -13.48
N VAL A 283 11.85 -22.87 -12.50
CA VAL A 283 11.29 -21.85 -11.62
C VAL A 283 12.12 -20.57 -11.77
N TYR A 284 11.43 -19.43 -11.91
CA TYR A 284 12.06 -18.12 -11.93
C TYR A 284 11.50 -17.30 -10.78
N LEU A 285 12.41 -16.79 -9.96
CA LEU A 285 12.13 -16.07 -8.74
C LEU A 285 12.55 -14.60 -8.88
N LEU A 286 11.61 -13.69 -8.72
CA LEU A 286 11.86 -12.27 -8.61
C LEU A 286 11.45 -11.80 -7.22
N THR A 287 12.35 -11.22 -6.47
CA THR A 287 12.04 -10.44 -5.27
C THR A 287 12.73 -9.10 -5.38
N ILE A 288 12.03 -8.02 -5.04
CA ILE A 288 12.56 -6.65 -5.15
C ILE A 288 13.24 -6.28 -3.82
N ASP A 289 12.49 -6.33 -2.71
CA ASP A 289 12.96 -5.91 -1.38
C ASP A 289 13.28 -7.11 -0.46
N GLY A 290 13.03 -8.33 -0.92
CA GLY A 290 13.22 -9.56 -0.15
C GLY A 290 14.54 -10.24 -0.42
N LYS A 291 14.75 -11.34 0.31
CA LYS A 291 15.90 -12.22 0.16
C LYS A 291 15.46 -13.62 -0.23
N ILE A 292 16.39 -14.39 -0.79
CA ILE A 292 16.17 -15.80 -1.12
C ILE A 292 16.97 -16.64 -0.13
N TYR A 293 16.31 -17.63 0.47
CA TYR A 293 16.86 -18.57 1.42
C TYR A 293 16.72 -20.00 0.93
N GLU A 294 17.54 -20.91 1.40
CA GLU A 294 17.35 -22.33 1.10
C GLU A 294 16.05 -22.86 1.75
N ASN A 295 15.81 -22.49 3.00
CA ASN A 295 14.64 -22.89 3.78
C ASN A 295 14.35 -21.86 4.90
N LYS A 296 13.28 -22.10 5.67
CA LYS A 296 12.88 -21.22 6.77
C LYS A 296 13.89 -21.20 7.92
N GLU A 297 14.56 -22.31 8.20
CA GLU A 297 15.61 -22.38 9.22
C GLU A 297 16.78 -21.46 8.90
N LYS A 298 17.19 -21.38 7.63
CA LYS A 298 18.24 -20.45 7.19
C LYS A 298 17.84 -18.99 7.35
N LYS A 299 16.56 -18.67 7.21
CA LYS A 299 16.04 -17.30 7.51
C LYS A 299 16.20 -16.98 9.00
N GLU A 300 15.84 -17.91 9.91
CA GLU A 300 15.98 -17.70 11.35
C GLU A 300 17.45 -17.42 11.72
N LYS A 301 18.37 -18.09 11.06
CA LYS A 301 19.83 -17.84 11.19
C LYS A 301 20.33 -16.63 10.40
N LYS A 302 19.46 -15.92 9.67
CA LYS A 302 19.80 -14.79 8.77
C LYS A 302 20.79 -15.13 7.65
N GLU A 303 20.83 -16.38 7.22
CA GLU A 303 21.72 -16.90 6.18
C GLU A 303 21.05 -16.86 4.80
N ALA A 304 20.89 -15.66 4.24
CA ALA A 304 20.38 -15.50 2.87
C ALA A 304 21.42 -15.96 1.83
N LEU A 305 20.94 -16.46 0.71
CA LEU A 305 21.78 -16.81 -0.43
C LEU A 305 22.39 -15.53 -1.05
N LYS A 306 23.69 -15.53 -1.25
CA LYS A 306 24.39 -14.45 -1.97
C LYS A 306 24.24 -14.67 -3.48
N ILE A 307 23.38 -13.86 -4.10
CA ILE A 307 23.11 -13.94 -5.54
C ILE A 307 23.75 -12.72 -6.21
N GLU A 308 24.89 -12.94 -6.84
CA GLU A 308 25.59 -11.91 -7.61
C GLU A 308 25.31 -12.14 -9.08
N PHE A 309 24.82 -11.13 -9.77
CA PHE A 309 24.56 -11.16 -11.20
C PHE A 309 25.83 -10.70 -11.95
N LYS A 310 26.30 -11.52 -12.88
CA LYS A 310 27.39 -11.10 -13.79
C LYS A 310 26.86 -10.03 -14.74
N ASN A 311 27.74 -9.10 -15.13
CA ASN A 311 27.46 -7.94 -15.99
C ASN A 311 26.21 -8.08 -16.87
N ASN A 312 25.16 -7.33 -16.55
CA ASN A 312 23.87 -7.29 -17.26
C ASN A 312 23.16 -8.64 -17.47
N SER A 313 23.52 -9.67 -16.69
CA SER A 313 22.79 -10.93 -16.74
C SER A 313 21.37 -10.77 -16.21
N PHE A 314 20.37 -11.16 -16.99
CA PHE A 314 18.96 -11.10 -16.58
C PHE A 314 18.59 -12.13 -15.53
N MET A 315 19.34 -13.20 -15.40
CA MET A 315 19.05 -14.26 -14.45
C MET A 315 20.31 -15.02 -14.07
N LYS A 316 20.30 -15.58 -12.89
CA LYS A 316 21.34 -16.49 -12.40
C LYS A 316 20.70 -17.80 -11.95
N LYS A 317 21.23 -18.93 -12.38
CA LYS A 317 20.88 -20.23 -11.82
C LYS A 317 21.32 -20.26 -10.35
N ILE A 318 20.42 -20.67 -9.47
CA ILE A 318 20.73 -20.85 -8.06
C ILE A 318 21.26 -22.28 -7.90
N ASP A 319 22.50 -22.40 -7.47
CA ASP A 319 23.12 -23.66 -7.11
C ASP A 319 22.79 -23.93 -5.64
N SER A 320 21.96 -24.92 -5.37
CA SER A 320 21.59 -25.35 -4.03
C SER A 320 22.01 -26.79 -3.85
N THR A 321 22.60 -27.10 -2.71
CA THR A 321 23.01 -28.46 -2.33
C THR A 321 21.82 -29.38 -2.11
N ASN A 322 20.63 -28.81 -1.86
CA ASN A 322 19.44 -29.53 -1.46
C ASN A 322 18.45 -29.79 -2.61
N THR A 323 18.72 -29.33 -3.84
CA THR A 323 17.79 -29.50 -4.94
C THR A 323 18.49 -29.63 -6.30
N ASN A 324 18.10 -30.67 -7.06
CA ASN A 324 18.47 -30.85 -8.47
C ASN A 324 17.60 -29.99 -9.43
N LYS A 325 16.76 -29.11 -8.90
CA LYS A 325 15.82 -28.31 -9.68
C LYS A 325 16.52 -27.15 -10.38
N LYS A 326 15.96 -26.74 -11.52
CA LYS A 326 16.43 -25.57 -12.29
C LYS A 326 15.71 -24.32 -11.78
N ILE A 327 16.19 -23.77 -10.69
CA ILE A 327 15.69 -22.54 -10.08
C ILE A 327 16.63 -21.38 -10.48
N TYR A 328 16.05 -20.27 -10.87
CA TYR A 328 16.77 -19.07 -11.32
C TYR A 328 16.30 -17.85 -10.54
N ALA A 329 17.21 -17.04 -10.04
CA ALA A 329 16.92 -15.69 -9.61
C ALA A 329 16.89 -14.76 -10.82
N VAL A 330 15.92 -13.87 -10.87
CA VAL A 330 15.81 -12.82 -11.88
C VAL A 330 16.44 -11.55 -11.33
N ASN A 331 17.21 -10.85 -12.17
CA ASN A 331 17.87 -9.60 -11.80
C ASN A 331 16.89 -8.42 -11.92
N PRO A 332 16.49 -7.77 -10.81
CA PRO A 332 15.60 -6.62 -10.85
C PRO A 332 16.14 -5.46 -11.68
N GLU A 333 17.45 -5.18 -11.59
CA GLU A 333 18.09 -4.10 -12.35
C GLU A 333 17.99 -4.30 -13.85
N ALA A 334 18.20 -5.54 -14.32
CA ALA A 334 18.09 -5.86 -15.74
C ALA A 334 16.64 -5.76 -16.26
N LEU A 335 15.65 -6.02 -15.39
CA LEU A 335 14.24 -5.80 -15.74
C LEU A 335 13.89 -4.31 -15.79
N TYR A 336 14.39 -3.52 -14.86
CA TYR A 336 14.25 -2.06 -14.89
C TYR A 336 14.84 -1.49 -16.19
N GLU A 337 16.05 -1.87 -16.58
CA GLU A 337 16.67 -1.45 -17.84
C GLU A 337 15.88 -1.93 -19.07
N PHE A 338 15.22 -3.08 -18.99
CA PHE A 338 14.31 -3.53 -20.04
C PHE A 338 13.06 -2.64 -20.12
N ALA A 339 12.41 -2.29 -19.00
CA ALA A 339 11.27 -1.38 -18.96
C ALA A 339 11.65 0.01 -19.47
N LYS A 340 12.82 0.52 -19.08
CA LYS A 340 13.35 1.81 -19.53
C LYS A 340 13.60 1.85 -21.04
N ARG A 341 14.01 0.72 -21.64
CA ARG A 341 14.10 0.61 -23.10
C ARG A 341 12.72 0.57 -23.74
N ALA A 342 11.77 -0.16 -23.16
CA ALA A 342 10.40 -0.21 -23.67
C ALA A 342 9.71 1.16 -23.63
N TYR A 343 10.02 2.00 -22.65
CA TYR A 343 9.53 3.38 -22.58
C TYR A 343 10.03 4.24 -23.76
N LYS A 344 11.24 3.95 -24.29
CA LYS A 344 11.86 4.67 -25.42
C LYS A 344 11.58 4.04 -26.79
N ASP A 345 11.22 2.77 -26.83
CA ASP A 345 11.05 1.96 -28.04
C ASP A 345 9.66 1.33 -28.06
N GLU A 346 8.73 1.96 -28.76
CA GLU A 346 7.33 1.52 -28.90
C GLU A 346 7.18 0.14 -29.55
N THR A 347 8.23 -0.40 -30.18
CA THR A 347 8.20 -1.76 -30.71
C THR A 347 8.24 -2.84 -29.61
N ILE A 348 8.63 -2.46 -28.38
CA ILE A 348 8.62 -3.33 -27.22
C ILE A 348 7.27 -3.21 -26.52
N LEU A 349 6.41 -4.20 -26.72
CA LEU A 349 5.10 -4.23 -26.09
C LEU A 349 5.22 -4.27 -24.54
N MET A 350 4.67 -3.25 -23.90
CA MET A 350 4.65 -3.10 -22.44
C MET A 350 3.40 -2.31 -22.00
N PRO A 351 2.73 -2.69 -20.89
CA PRO A 351 1.56 -1.95 -20.40
C PRO A 351 1.88 -0.51 -20.03
N GLN A 352 0.95 0.40 -20.36
CA GLN A 352 1.07 1.80 -19.98
C GLN A 352 1.07 2.00 -18.46
N SER A 353 0.40 1.13 -17.70
CA SER A 353 0.43 1.12 -16.23
C SER A 353 1.85 0.98 -15.65
N ILE A 354 2.78 0.44 -16.43
CA ILE A 354 4.21 0.32 -16.08
C ILE A 354 4.99 1.52 -16.62
N LEU A 355 4.78 1.85 -17.91
CA LEU A 355 5.60 2.84 -18.63
C LEU A 355 5.37 4.28 -18.14
N GLN A 356 4.14 4.62 -17.73
CA GLN A 356 3.79 5.98 -17.30
C GLN A 356 4.68 6.53 -16.18
N TRP A 357 5.27 5.66 -15.35
CA TRP A 357 6.08 6.09 -14.21
C TRP A 357 7.42 6.68 -14.62
N PHE A 358 7.91 6.37 -15.84
CA PHE A 358 9.13 6.99 -16.35
C PHE A 358 8.98 8.50 -16.63
N GLU A 359 7.76 9.01 -16.76
CA GLU A 359 7.51 10.46 -16.88
C GLU A 359 7.87 11.22 -15.60
N TYR A 360 7.85 10.55 -14.46
CA TYR A 360 8.13 11.10 -13.13
C TYR A 360 9.54 10.82 -12.62
N LEU A 361 10.27 9.92 -13.27
CA LEU A 361 11.65 9.55 -12.93
C LEU A 361 12.64 10.42 -13.74
N LYS A 362 13.42 11.25 -13.03
CA LYS A 362 14.36 12.20 -13.65
C LYS A 362 15.82 11.87 -13.33
#